data_11f5706cb32ab5ae47d62c5468587a19
#
_entry.id   11f5706cb32ab5ae47d62c5468587a19
#
_cell.length_a   1.000
_cell.length_b   1.000
_cell.length_c   1.000
_cell.angle_alpha   90.00
_cell.angle_beta   90.00
_cell.angle_gamma   90.00
#
_symmetry.space_group_name_H-M   'P 1'
#
loop_
_entity.id
_entity.type
_entity.pdbx_description
1 polymer ?
#
loop_
_entity_poly.entity_id
_entity_poly.type
_entity_poly.pdbx_seq_one_letter_code
_entity_poly.pdbx_strand_id
1 'polypeptide(L)'
;ELIPLSKAGEGMGGFSTKIMASQISGFSGIPTHIISWSKSNLSKAILNEKVGTYITASNKKIRLRKLWIAYGMAPVSNVYIDEGAASALLKNASLLSKGVVRFDNSFKIGDGLSIVFNKKIVAKGIAKIDSPAVGESSVLIHKDDLIIL
;
A
#
# COMPACT_ATOMS: atom_id res chain seq x y z
N GLU A 1 -1.27 7.51 8.28
CA GLU A 1 -1.64 7.75 6.88
C GLU A 1 -0.51 7.21 6.02
N LEU A 2 -0.79 6.27 5.13
CA LEU A 2 0.18 5.73 4.18
C LEU A 2 0.30 6.74 3.03
N ILE A 3 1.52 7.20 2.75
CA ILE A 3 1.74 8.14 1.64
C ILE A 3 1.59 7.37 0.34
N PRO A 4 0.65 7.77 -0.56
CA PRO A 4 0.54 7.14 -1.87
C PRO A 4 1.84 7.33 -2.65
N LEU A 5 2.25 6.30 -3.39
CA LEU A 5 3.33 6.39 -4.36
C LEU A 5 2.99 7.46 -5.40
N SER A 6 3.57 8.65 -5.29
CA SER A 6 3.71 9.52 -6.45
C SER A 6 4.63 8.78 -7.43
N LYS A 7 4.27 8.76 -8.74
CA LYS A 7 5.11 8.19 -9.80
C LYS A 7 6.53 8.71 -9.62
N ALA A 8 7.44 7.83 -9.21
CA ALA A 8 8.86 8.14 -9.22
C ALA A 8 9.21 8.41 -10.68
N GLY A 9 9.65 9.63 -10.98
CA GLY A 9 10.19 9.96 -12.27
C GLY A 9 11.33 9.00 -12.62
N GLU A 10 11.52 8.74 -13.88
CA GLU A 10 12.56 7.89 -14.43
C GLU A 10 13.94 8.34 -13.94
N GLY A 11 14.43 7.66 -12.91
CA GLY A 11 15.74 7.87 -12.32
C GLY A 11 15.98 6.88 -11.21
N MET A 12 17.04 6.09 -11.30
CA MET A 12 17.39 5.08 -10.30
C MET A 12 17.54 5.69 -8.91
N GLY A 13 16.58 5.42 -8.02
CA GLY A 13 16.77 5.52 -6.59
C GLY A 13 16.83 6.93 -5.99
N GLY A 14 15.89 7.80 -6.30
CA GLY A 14 15.76 9.12 -5.67
C GLY A 14 15.49 9.05 -4.15
N PHE A 15 15.50 10.21 -3.49
CA PHE A 15 15.24 10.33 -2.06
C PHE A 15 13.86 9.74 -1.66
N SER A 16 12.85 9.89 -2.52
CA SER A 16 11.50 9.35 -2.32
C SER A 16 11.48 7.83 -2.15
N THR A 17 12.28 7.08 -2.90
CA THR A 17 12.37 5.62 -2.75
C THR A 17 13.00 5.20 -1.42
N LYS A 18 13.96 5.99 -0.91
CA LYS A 18 14.55 5.77 0.42
C LYS A 18 13.54 6.02 1.54
N ILE A 19 12.75 7.09 1.42
CA ILE A 19 11.67 7.38 2.38
C ILE A 19 10.64 6.25 2.37
N MET A 20 10.21 5.79 1.20
CA MET A 20 9.25 4.68 1.08
C MET A 20 9.80 3.38 1.71
N ALA A 21 11.04 3.03 1.42
CA ALA A 21 11.69 1.87 2.04
C ALA A 21 11.74 2.00 3.57
N SER A 22 12.05 3.20 4.07
CA SER A 22 12.05 3.49 5.51
C SER A 22 10.65 3.41 6.14
N GLN A 23 9.61 3.79 5.42
CA GLN A 23 8.22 3.62 5.90
C GLN A 23 7.85 2.15 6.01
N ILE A 24 8.17 1.33 5.00
CA ILE A 24 7.95 -0.12 5.03
C ILE A 24 8.68 -0.74 6.23
N SER A 25 9.95 -0.38 6.42
CA SER A 25 10.77 -0.80 7.56
C SER A 25 10.13 -0.38 8.89
N GLY A 26 9.74 0.91 9.01
CA GLY A 26 9.10 1.45 10.20
C GLY A 26 7.81 0.72 10.59
N PHE A 27 6.93 0.44 9.63
CA PHE A 27 5.70 -0.34 9.87
C PHE A 27 5.98 -1.81 10.20
N SER A 28 7.15 -2.33 9.83
CA SER A 28 7.63 -3.65 10.25
C SER A 28 8.27 -3.64 11.65
N GLY A 29 8.37 -2.48 12.29
CA GLY A 29 8.97 -2.31 13.61
C GLY A 29 10.48 -2.15 13.59
N ILE A 30 11.07 -1.80 12.43
CA ILE A 30 12.52 -1.65 12.24
C ILE A 30 12.84 -0.17 12.00
N PRO A 31 13.62 0.48 12.86
CA PRO A 31 14.07 1.86 12.61
C PRO A 31 15.08 1.90 11.47
N THR A 32 15.18 3.05 10.82
CA THR A 32 16.04 3.22 9.64
C THR A 32 16.85 4.51 9.74
N HIS A 33 18.15 4.43 9.41
CA HIS A 33 19.01 5.60 9.18
C HIS A 33 19.23 5.82 7.68
N ILE A 34 18.95 7.03 7.19
CA ILE A 34 19.35 7.47 5.85
C ILE A 34 20.58 8.37 6.02
N ILE A 35 21.71 7.92 5.52
CA ILE A 35 22.99 8.63 5.64
C ILE A 35 23.66 8.76 4.27
N SER A 36 24.50 9.78 4.10
CA SER A 36 25.42 9.81 2.97
C SER A 36 26.56 8.80 3.20
N TRP A 37 27.02 8.16 2.13
CA TRP A 37 28.06 7.15 2.22
C TRP A 37 29.40 7.77 2.66
N SER A 38 29.88 7.40 3.85
CA SER A 38 31.26 7.59 4.32
C SER A 38 31.51 6.65 5.50
N LYS A 39 32.76 6.25 5.71
CA LYS A 39 33.18 5.46 6.90
C LYS A 39 32.75 6.14 8.21
N SER A 40 33.00 7.46 8.30
CA SER A 40 32.63 8.24 9.49
C SER A 40 31.14 8.24 9.75
N ASN A 41 30.30 8.47 8.72
CA ASN A 41 28.85 8.48 8.89
C ASN A 41 28.31 7.11 9.28
N LEU A 42 28.85 6.03 8.72
CA LEU A 42 28.45 4.67 9.08
C LEU A 42 28.78 4.39 10.57
N SER A 43 29.98 4.70 11.01
CA SER A 43 30.38 4.54 12.42
C SER A 43 29.48 5.34 13.36
N LYS A 44 29.18 6.60 13.03
CA LYS A 44 28.28 7.45 13.79
C LYS A 44 26.86 6.88 13.88
N ALA A 45 26.32 6.39 12.75
CA ALA A 45 24.99 5.78 12.73
C ALA A 45 24.92 4.53 13.62
N ILE A 46 25.93 3.66 13.58
CA ILE A 46 26.02 2.46 14.44
C ILE A 46 26.10 2.83 15.92
N LEU A 47 26.81 3.90 16.25
CA LEU A 47 26.94 4.40 17.63
C LEU A 47 25.75 5.26 18.09
N ASN A 48 24.68 5.34 17.27
CA ASN A 48 23.52 6.20 17.52
C ASN A 48 23.84 7.69 17.69
N GLU A 49 24.92 8.17 17.07
CA GLU A 49 25.24 9.59 17.02
C GLU A 49 24.36 10.31 15.99
N LYS A 50 24.21 11.64 16.15
CA LYS A 50 23.40 12.46 15.23
C LYS A 50 24.08 12.57 13.87
N VAL A 51 23.58 11.78 12.89
CA VAL A 51 24.04 11.80 11.49
C VAL A 51 22.89 11.46 10.56
N GLY A 52 22.74 12.20 9.46
CA GLY A 52 21.69 11.95 8.46
C GLY A 52 20.27 12.09 9.00
N THR A 53 19.36 11.26 8.51
CA THR A 53 17.95 11.23 8.89
C THR A 53 17.64 9.90 9.59
N TYR A 54 17.20 9.97 10.84
CA TYR A 54 16.74 8.81 11.60
C TYR A 54 15.22 8.73 11.56
N ILE A 55 14.70 7.61 11.13
CA ILE A 55 13.26 7.33 11.05
C ILE A 55 12.95 6.24 12.07
N THR A 56 12.16 6.59 13.07
CA THR A 56 11.78 5.67 14.16
C THR A 56 10.85 4.59 13.66
N ALA A 57 10.86 3.43 14.31
CA ALA A 57 9.86 2.40 14.09
C ALA A 57 8.47 2.92 14.45
N SER A 58 7.47 2.53 13.66
CA SER A 58 6.07 2.84 13.93
C SER A 58 5.55 2.03 15.13
N ASN A 59 4.78 2.67 16.01
CA ASN A 59 4.06 1.97 17.07
C ASN A 59 2.90 1.10 16.51
N LYS A 60 2.43 1.40 15.29
CA LYS A 60 1.41 0.63 14.57
C LYS A 60 2.10 -0.37 13.65
N LYS A 61 2.26 -1.60 14.09
CA LYS A 61 2.76 -2.68 13.23
C LYS A 61 1.69 -3.10 12.24
N ILE A 62 2.03 -3.06 10.95
CA ILE A 62 1.18 -3.57 9.87
C ILE A 62 1.71 -4.95 9.47
N ARG A 63 0.81 -5.91 9.22
CA ARG A 63 1.20 -7.25 8.75
C ARG A 63 1.97 -7.13 7.43
N LEU A 64 3.07 -7.87 7.26
CA LEU A 64 3.92 -7.85 6.07
C LEU A 64 3.13 -8.04 4.77
N ARG A 65 2.11 -8.91 4.76
CA ARG A 65 1.21 -9.10 3.63
C ARG A 65 0.51 -7.80 3.21
N LYS A 66 0.02 -7.00 4.16
CA LYS A 66 -0.62 -5.71 3.87
C LYS A 66 0.39 -4.67 3.37
N LEU A 67 1.60 -4.67 3.89
CA LEU A 67 2.69 -3.82 3.39
C LEU A 67 3.07 -4.18 1.96
N TRP A 68 3.14 -5.48 1.64
CA TRP A 68 3.38 -5.93 0.28
C TRP A 68 2.26 -5.49 -0.67
N ILE A 69 0.99 -5.60 -0.27
CA ILE A 69 -0.16 -5.11 -1.07
C ILE A 69 -0.06 -3.60 -1.29
N ALA A 70 0.30 -2.82 -0.25
CA ALA A 70 0.40 -1.37 -0.35
C ALA A 70 1.51 -0.91 -1.31
N TYR A 71 2.70 -1.49 -1.18
CA TYR A 71 3.93 -0.96 -1.77
C TYR A 71 4.57 -1.86 -2.83
N GLY A 72 4.44 -3.17 -2.73
CA GLY A 72 5.10 -4.13 -3.60
C GLY A 72 4.25 -4.63 -4.76
N MET A 73 2.92 -4.49 -4.66
CA MET A 73 2.00 -5.01 -5.67
C MET A 73 1.68 -3.95 -6.72
N ALA A 74 1.87 -4.28 -8.00
CA ALA A 74 1.42 -3.48 -9.13
C ALA A 74 -0.04 -3.85 -9.46
N PRO A 75 -1.01 -2.92 -9.31
CA PRO A 75 -2.40 -3.21 -9.66
C PRO A 75 -2.59 -3.37 -11.17
N VAL A 76 -3.38 -4.37 -11.57
CA VAL A 76 -3.70 -4.62 -12.99
C VAL A 76 -4.94 -3.84 -13.44
N SER A 77 -5.81 -3.44 -12.50
CA SER A 77 -7.03 -2.70 -12.77
C SER A 77 -7.38 -1.74 -11.65
N ASN A 78 -8.05 -0.64 -12.03
CA ASN A 78 -8.78 0.19 -11.08
C ASN A 78 -10.22 -0.31 -10.96
N VAL A 79 -10.71 -0.42 -9.76
CA VAL A 79 -12.09 -0.80 -9.42
C VAL A 79 -12.76 0.39 -8.75
N TYR A 80 -13.80 0.90 -9.35
CA TYR A 80 -14.55 2.07 -8.88
C TYR A 80 -15.71 1.59 -8.03
N ILE A 81 -15.87 2.15 -6.84
CA ILE A 81 -16.84 1.72 -5.84
C ILE A 81 -17.84 2.83 -5.52
N ASP A 82 -19.01 2.41 -5.03
CA ASP A 82 -20.02 3.32 -4.52
C ASP A 82 -19.72 3.84 -3.10
N GLU A 83 -20.54 4.76 -2.61
CA GLU A 83 -20.39 5.36 -1.28
C GLU A 83 -20.63 4.34 -0.15
N GLY A 84 -21.53 3.39 -0.35
CA GLY A 84 -21.82 2.33 0.62
C GLY A 84 -20.62 1.42 0.83
N ALA A 85 -19.95 1.01 -0.27
CA ALA A 85 -18.72 0.23 -0.21
C ALA A 85 -17.57 1.03 0.40
N ALA A 86 -17.40 2.30 0.02
CA ALA A 86 -16.37 3.17 0.60
C ALA A 86 -16.56 3.31 2.12
N SER A 87 -17.78 3.54 2.58
CA SER A 87 -18.11 3.62 4.02
C SER A 87 -17.85 2.28 4.75
N ALA A 88 -18.16 1.15 4.11
CA ALA A 88 -17.90 -0.18 4.68
C ALA A 88 -16.39 -0.45 4.82
N LEU A 89 -15.58 -0.05 3.84
CA LEU A 89 -14.13 -0.18 3.90
C LEU A 89 -13.54 0.57 5.09
N LEU A 90 -13.98 1.79 5.38
CA LEU A 90 -13.54 2.56 6.54
C LEU A 90 -13.84 1.87 7.87
N LYS A 91 -14.86 1.00 7.90
CA LYS A 91 -15.21 0.14 9.05
C LYS A 91 -14.48 -1.22 9.04
N ASN A 92 -13.39 -1.35 8.24
CA ASN A 92 -12.59 -2.56 8.11
C ASN A 92 -13.40 -3.78 7.59
N ALA A 93 -14.38 -3.56 6.73
CA ALA A 93 -15.13 -4.61 6.06
C ALA A 93 -14.42 -5.09 4.78
N SER A 94 -14.80 -6.28 4.30
CA SER A 94 -14.42 -6.78 2.97
C SER A 94 -15.14 -6.00 1.88
N LEU A 95 -14.52 -5.86 0.70
CA LEU A 95 -15.18 -5.29 -0.47
C LEU A 95 -16.05 -6.37 -1.14
N LEU A 96 -17.35 -6.12 -1.21
CA LEU A 96 -18.28 -6.96 -1.92
C LEU A 96 -18.42 -6.52 -3.37
N SER A 97 -18.63 -7.46 -4.29
CA SER A 97 -18.82 -7.19 -5.71
C SER A 97 -20.00 -6.27 -6.00
N LYS A 98 -21.06 -6.32 -5.18
CA LYS A 98 -22.24 -5.45 -5.31
C LYS A 98 -21.95 -3.96 -5.12
N GLY A 99 -20.85 -3.61 -4.43
CA GLY A 99 -20.43 -2.22 -4.24
C GLY A 99 -19.52 -1.72 -5.36
N VAL A 100 -19.26 -2.53 -6.40
CA VAL A 100 -18.47 -2.15 -7.56
C VAL A 100 -19.37 -1.52 -8.61
N VAL A 101 -19.00 -0.31 -9.03
CA VAL A 101 -19.69 0.44 -10.10
C VAL A 101 -19.15 0.06 -11.48
N ARG A 102 -17.82 -0.02 -11.61
CA ARG A 102 -17.10 -0.39 -12.82
C ARG A 102 -15.64 -0.74 -12.53
N PHE A 103 -14.94 -1.28 -13.51
CA PHE A 103 -13.50 -1.50 -13.49
C PHE A 103 -12.89 -1.16 -14.86
N ASP A 104 -11.60 -0.84 -14.90
CA ASP A 104 -10.93 -0.40 -16.14
C ASP A 104 -10.50 -1.60 -17.02
N ASN A 105 -9.91 -2.62 -16.42
CA ASN A 105 -9.42 -3.81 -17.12
C ASN A 105 -9.94 -5.08 -16.46
N SER A 106 -10.10 -6.15 -17.24
CA SER A 106 -10.38 -7.49 -16.70
C SER A 106 -9.26 -7.97 -15.79
N PHE A 107 -9.61 -8.70 -14.76
CA PHE A 107 -8.68 -9.27 -13.79
C PHE A 107 -9.12 -10.68 -13.38
N LYS A 108 -8.19 -11.42 -12.79
CA LYS A 108 -8.38 -12.79 -12.29
C LYS A 108 -8.17 -12.87 -10.79
N ILE A 109 -8.59 -13.99 -10.20
CA ILE A 109 -8.26 -14.32 -8.81
C ILE A 109 -6.76 -14.21 -8.59
N GLY A 110 -6.35 -13.52 -7.52
CA GLY A 110 -4.96 -13.29 -7.17
C GLY A 110 -4.38 -11.98 -7.70
N ASP A 111 -5.03 -11.33 -8.65
CA ASP A 111 -4.57 -10.07 -9.21
C ASP A 111 -4.72 -8.93 -8.19
N GLY A 112 -3.78 -7.98 -8.30
CA GLY A 112 -3.80 -6.74 -7.54
C GLY A 112 -4.75 -5.72 -8.12
N LEU A 113 -5.55 -5.09 -7.26
CA LEU A 113 -6.53 -4.08 -7.64
C LEU A 113 -6.30 -2.79 -6.87
N SER A 114 -6.45 -1.64 -7.56
CA SER A 114 -6.62 -0.33 -6.93
C SER A 114 -8.10 -0.02 -6.77
N ILE A 115 -8.52 0.35 -5.58
CA ILE A 115 -9.90 0.73 -5.28
C ILE A 115 -10.02 2.23 -5.33
N VAL A 116 -10.91 2.72 -6.17
CA VAL A 116 -11.08 4.15 -6.46
C VAL A 116 -12.45 4.63 -5.99
N PHE A 117 -12.45 5.68 -5.20
CA PHE A 117 -13.65 6.41 -4.80
C PHE A 117 -13.41 7.90 -4.95
N ASN A 118 -14.35 8.65 -5.51
CA ASN A 118 -14.25 10.10 -5.75
C ASN A 118 -12.92 10.51 -6.43
N LYS A 119 -12.53 9.79 -7.49
CA LYS A 119 -11.30 10.00 -8.28
C LYS A 119 -9.99 9.82 -7.51
N LYS A 120 -10.02 9.26 -6.30
CA LYS A 120 -8.84 8.96 -5.49
C LYS A 120 -8.72 7.47 -5.26
N ILE A 121 -7.49 6.95 -5.26
CA ILE A 121 -7.23 5.59 -4.80
C ILE A 121 -7.36 5.59 -3.28
N VAL A 122 -8.35 4.87 -2.75
CA VAL A 122 -8.65 4.81 -1.31
C VAL A 122 -8.16 3.52 -0.66
N ALA A 123 -7.94 2.48 -1.47
CA ALA A 123 -7.45 1.20 -0.98
C ALA A 123 -6.76 0.42 -2.10
N LYS A 124 -6.01 -0.63 -1.71
CA LYS A 124 -5.50 -1.67 -2.60
C LYS A 124 -5.86 -3.04 -2.03
N GLY A 125 -5.98 -4.04 -2.91
CA GLY A 125 -6.27 -5.40 -2.44
C GLY A 125 -6.07 -6.46 -3.52
N ILE A 126 -6.27 -7.73 -3.13
CA ILE A 126 -6.11 -8.89 -3.99
C ILE A 126 -7.50 -9.46 -4.31
N ALA A 127 -7.79 -9.66 -5.60
CA ALA A 127 -9.03 -10.22 -6.08
C ALA A 127 -9.25 -11.66 -5.58
N LYS A 128 -10.47 -11.97 -5.15
CA LYS A 128 -10.92 -13.31 -4.76
C LYS A 128 -11.85 -13.96 -5.80
N ILE A 129 -12.27 -13.18 -6.78
CA ILE A 129 -13.10 -13.63 -7.91
C ILE A 129 -12.57 -13.01 -9.19
N ASP A 130 -12.90 -13.59 -10.32
CA ASP A 130 -12.61 -13.04 -11.64
C ASP A 130 -13.55 -11.89 -11.98
N SER A 131 -13.13 -10.97 -12.85
CA SER A 131 -13.90 -9.79 -13.25
C SER A 131 -15.30 -10.11 -13.82
N PRO A 132 -15.53 -11.20 -14.57
CA PRO A 132 -16.86 -11.56 -15.07
C PRO A 132 -17.88 -11.90 -13.98
N ALA A 133 -17.40 -12.34 -12.80
CA ALA A 133 -18.25 -12.64 -11.65
C ALA A 133 -18.63 -11.41 -10.80
N VAL A 134 -18.15 -10.22 -11.17
CA VAL A 134 -18.53 -8.96 -10.51
C VAL A 134 -19.99 -8.65 -10.81
N GLY A 135 -20.78 -8.40 -9.75
CA GLY A 135 -22.24 -8.22 -9.84
C GLY A 135 -23.02 -9.28 -9.08
N GLU A 136 -22.45 -10.46 -8.88
CA GLU A 136 -22.98 -11.45 -7.94
C GLU A 136 -22.69 -11.01 -6.50
N SER A 137 -23.52 -11.43 -5.54
CA SER A 137 -23.32 -11.08 -4.12
C SER A 137 -22.17 -11.90 -3.51
N SER A 138 -20.94 -11.60 -3.91
CA SER A 138 -19.72 -12.30 -3.51
C SER A 138 -18.66 -11.33 -2.95
N VAL A 139 -17.66 -11.87 -2.25
CA VAL A 139 -16.53 -11.08 -1.74
C VAL A 139 -15.52 -10.90 -2.86
N LEU A 140 -15.39 -9.67 -3.37
CA LEU A 140 -14.36 -9.32 -4.34
C LEU A 140 -12.98 -9.27 -3.69
N ILE A 141 -12.85 -8.57 -2.55
CA ILE A 141 -11.58 -8.49 -1.81
C ILE A 141 -11.87 -8.71 -0.32
N HIS A 142 -11.20 -9.70 0.26
CA HIS A 142 -11.33 -9.95 1.69
C HIS A 142 -10.57 -8.89 2.49
N LYS A 143 -11.09 -8.49 3.67
CA LYS A 143 -10.48 -7.47 4.55
C LYS A 143 -9.02 -7.75 4.93
N ASP A 144 -8.61 -9.03 5.01
CA ASP A 144 -7.23 -9.41 5.33
C ASP A 144 -6.28 -9.20 4.13
N ASP A 145 -6.82 -9.19 2.92
CA ASP A 145 -6.12 -8.95 1.66
C ASP A 145 -6.38 -7.53 1.10
N LEU A 146 -6.83 -6.62 1.96
CA LEU A 146 -7.14 -5.23 1.63
C LEU A 146 -6.39 -4.29 2.57
N ILE A 147 -5.87 -3.20 2.03
CA ILE A 147 -5.27 -2.11 2.80
C ILE A 147 -5.87 -0.77 2.37
N ILE A 148 -6.26 0.05 3.33
CA ILE A 148 -6.71 1.43 3.13
C ILE A 148 -5.48 2.33 3.09
N LEU A 149 -5.44 3.29 2.15
CA LEU A 149 -4.32 4.19 1.91
C LEU A 149 -4.50 5.57 2.54
#